data_8151760c446b7d825dc61c4af095694d
#
_entry.id   8151760c446b7d825dc61c4af095694d
#
_cell.length_a   1.000
_cell.length_b   1.000
_cell.length_c   1.000
_cell.angle_alpha   90.00
_cell.angle_beta   90.00
_cell.angle_gamma   90.00
#
_symmetry.space_group_name_H-M   'P 1'
#
loop_
_entity.id
_entity.type
_entity.pdbx_description
1 polymer ?
#
loop_
_entity_poly.entity_id
_entity_poly.type
_entity_poly.pdbx_seq_one_letter_code
_entity_poly.pdbx_strand_id
1 'polypeptide(L)'
;MGLFDKFFAKKEGAKRADVEARFERIRSAISGTMSNFFVAKDRENANAIVGVKLCDIEKVDFFESRFKGLNKPSEGEIAAQMNHPNIAKTLEFGLSTRNQPYLVMEFVDGPGLQVLIQDREEEKLRGLRLDMIRQMADALQYVHRKEFIHRDICPRNFMCSLDLKTVKLIDFGLTLPATKAFMVPGNRTGTPLYMAPEIVRRRATDQRVDIFSFSMTCYHLITLELPWQMSDTTGKAALHHDTSPPRDILELRPNLDRNLATTIMAGLKANPEERLPDMDAFIRGIRGAKLSP
;
A
#
# COMPACT_ATOMS: atom_id res chain seq x y z
N MET A 1 -26.89 13.36 9.74
CA MET A 1 -26.82 11.92 9.50
C MET A 1 -25.90 11.70 8.32
N GLY A 2 -24.65 11.30 8.58
CA GLY A 2 -23.62 11.16 7.57
C GLY A 2 -23.87 9.97 6.63
N LEU A 3 -23.18 9.95 5.50
CA LEU A 3 -23.29 8.87 4.50
C LEU A 3 -22.97 7.50 5.12
N PHE A 4 -22.09 7.46 6.12
CA PHE A 4 -21.71 6.28 6.90
C PHE A 4 -22.85 5.72 7.76
N ASP A 5 -23.69 6.58 8.38
CA ASP A 5 -24.85 6.10 9.14
C ASP A 5 -25.79 5.29 8.27
N LYS A 6 -25.92 5.63 6.97
CA LYS A 6 -26.75 4.89 6.02
C LYS A 6 -26.09 3.59 5.53
N PHE A 7 -24.78 3.54 5.41
CA PHE A 7 -24.05 2.33 4.95
C PHE A 7 -23.98 1.25 6.04
N PHE A 8 -23.69 1.65 7.27
CA PHE A 8 -23.61 0.71 8.41
C PHE A 8 -24.96 0.39 9.05
N ALA A 9 -25.93 1.30 9.00
CA ALA A 9 -27.29 1.04 9.49
C ALA A 9 -28.05 -0.02 8.66
N LYS A 10 -27.58 -0.34 7.44
CA LYS A 10 -28.22 -1.35 6.57
C LYS A 10 -27.65 -2.76 6.71
N LYS A 11 -26.51 -2.93 7.44
CA LYS A 11 -25.95 -4.26 7.77
C LYS A 11 -26.09 -4.49 9.27
N GLU A 12 -27.07 -5.30 9.65
CA GLU A 12 -27.13 -5.92 10.99
C GLU A 12 -25.78 -6.55 11.29
N GLY A 13 -25.00 -5.99 12.27
CA GLY A 13 -23.77 -6.59 12.75
C GLY A 13 -22.50 -5.71 12.73
N ALA A 14 -22.54 -4.44 12.37
CA ALA A 14 -21.35 -3.59 12.54
C ALA A 14 -21.05 -3.43 14.05
N LYS A 15 -19.91 -3.99 14.47
CA LYS A 15 -19.48 -3.93 15.87
C LYS A 15 -19.25 -2.48 16.27
N ARG A 16 -19.83 -2.08 17.42
CA ARG A 16 -19.55 -0.77 18.02
C ARG A 16 -18.68 -0.95 19.23
N ALA A 17 -17.60 -0.17 19.32
CA ALA A 17 -16.67 -0.23 20.44
C ALA A 17 -16.37 1.15 21.00
N ASP A 18 -16.24 1.24 22.31
CA ASP A 18 -15.57 2.38 22.93
C ASP A 18 -14.05 2.19 22.79
N VAL A 19 -13.51 2.76 21.73
CA VAL A 19 -12.10 2.59 21.37
C VAL A 19 -11.18 3.16 22.44
N GLU A 20 -11.57 4.26 23.09
CA GLU A 20 -10.76 4.89 24.16
C GLU A 20 -10.74 4.03 25.42
N ALA A 21 -11.85 3.41 25.79
CA ALA A 21 -11.93 2.57 26.99
C ALA A 21 -11.25 1.20 26.78
N ARG A 22 -11.42 0.62 25.57
CA ARG A 22 -10.92 -0.71 25.25
C ARG A 22 -9.43 -0.76 24.98
N PHE A 23 -8.89 0.19 24.20
CA PHE A 23 -7.52 0.14 23.71
C PHE A 23 -6.59 1.06 24.50
N GLU A 24 -5.76 0.46 25.35
CA GLU A 24 -4.71 1.17 26.09
C GLU A 24 -3.53 1.47 25.16
N ARG A 25 -3.33 2.74 24.80
CA ARG A 25 -2.26 3.17 23.88
C ARG A 25 -0.88 2.92 24.49
N ILE A 26 -0.01 2.20 23.75
CA ILE A 26 1.39 1.96 24.14
C ILE A 26 2.31 2.93 23.39
N ARG A 27 2.07 3.14 22.09
CA ARG A 27 2.84 4.05 21.24
C ARG A 27 1.87 4.81 20.34
N SER A 28 2.12 6.11 20.19
CA SER A 28 1.53 6.88 19.10
C SER A 28 2.31 6.56 17.83
N ALA A 29 1.65 6.04 16.84
CA ALA A 29 2.24 5.89 15.53
C ALA A 29 1.96 7.14 14.68
N ILE A 30 2.62 7.20 13.56
CA ILE A 30 2.60 8.28 12.58
C ILE A 30 1.16 8.57 12.14
N SER A 31 0.75 9.83 12.18
CA SER A 31 -0.50 10.28 11.58
C SER A 31 -0.45 10.05 10.07
N GLY A 32 -1.29 9.17 9.57
CA GLY A 32 -1.46 8.94 8.13
C GLY A 32 -2.30 10.04 7.47
N THR A 33 -2.33 10.04 6.14
CA THR A 33 -3.12 11.01 5.36
C THR A 33 -4.62 10.90 5.63
N MET A 34 -5.13 9.68 5.87
CA MET A 34 -6.56 9.36 5.99
C MET A 34 -6.96 8.89 7.40
N SER A 35 -6.00 8.73 8.32
CA SER A 35 -6.26 8.07 9.61
C SER A 35 -5.15 8.35 10.63
N ASN A 36 -5.47 8.10 11.89
CA ASN A 36 -4.51 8.00 12.98
C ASN A 36 -4.31 6.52 13.33
N PHE A 37 -3.06 6.08 13.35
CA PHE A 37 -2.69 4.73 13.76
C PHE A 37 -1.97 4.76 15.10
N PHE A 38 -2.24 3.80 15.97
CA PHE A 38 -1.50 3.62 17.22
C PHE A 38 -1.41 2.14 17.59
N VAL A 39 -0.40 1.81 18.39
CA VAL A 39 -0.23 0.49 18.97
C VAL A 39 -0.86 0.49 20.36
N ALA A 40 -1.64 -0.53 20.68
CA ALA A 40 -2.37 -0.63 21.93
C ALA A 40 -2.42 -2.04 22.49
N LYS A 41 -2.71 -2.14 23.80
CA LYS A 41 -3.20 -3.36 24.43
C LYS A 41 -4.72 -3.41 24.31
N ASP A 42 -5.25 -4.50 23.82
CA ASP A 42 -6.69 -4.77 23.77
C ASP A 42 -7.14 -5.37 25.11
N ARG A 43 -7.77 -4.55 25.96
CA ARG A 43 -8.24 -4.96 27.29
C ARG A 43 -9.32 -6.04 27.25
N GLU A 44 -10.07 -6.12 26.15
CA GLU A 44 -11.09 -7.15 25.95
C GLU A 44 -10.52 -8.47 25.42
N ASN A 45 -9.26 -8.46 24.97
CA ASN A 45 -8.61 -9.63 24.37
C ASN A 45 -7.27 -9.94 25.06
N ALA A 46 -7.32 -10.28 26.37
CA ALA A 46 -6.16 -10.69 27.17
C ALA A 46 -4.94 -9.75 27.08
N ASN A 47 -5.16 -8.44 26.89
CA ASN A 47 -4.12 -7.43 26.67
C ASN A 47 -3.21 -7.73 25.48
N ALA A 48 -3.71 -8.41 24.45
CA ALA A 48 -2.97 -8.62 23.20
C ALA A 48 -2.52 -7.29 22.61
N ILE A 49 -1.29 -7.25 22.11
CA ILE A 49 -0.76 -6.08 21.41
C ILE A 49 -1.32 -6.06 19.99
N VAL A 50 -1.98 -4.97 19.63
CA VAL A 50 -2.63 -4.79 18.33
C VAL A 50 -2.31 -3.41 17.74
N GLY A 51 -2.41 -3.31 16.42
CA GLY A 51 -2.49 -2.05 15.72
C GLY A 51 -3.94 -1.56 15.65
N VAL A 52 -4.19 -0.32 15.98
CA VAL A 52 -5.52 0.30 15.87
C VAL A 52 -5.44 1.48 14.92
N LYS A 53 -6.23 1.44 13.86
CA LYS A 53 -6.39 2.51 12.88
C LYS A 53 -7.74 3.19 13.11
N LEU A 54 -7.71 4.50 13.41
CA LEU A 54 -8.90 5.35 13.48
C LEU A 54 -8.97 6.19 12.21
N CYS A 55 -10.00 6.00 11.41
CA CYS A 55 -10.17 6.72 10.16
C CYS A 55 -10.66 8.15 10.43
N ASP A 56 -10.14 9.10 9.67
CA ASP A 56 -10.62 10.49 9.67
C ASP A 56 -11.95 10.55 8.89
N ILE A 57 -13.05 10.86 9.59
CA ILE A 57 -14.40 10.80 9.02
C ILE A 57 -14.52 11.72 7.81
N GLU A 58 -14.03 12.97 7.89
CA GLU A 58 -14.17 13.94 6.80
C GLU A 58 -13.40 13.51 5.56
N LYS A 59 -12.20 12.97 5.73
CA LYS A 59 -11.36 12.51 4.62
C LYS A 59 -11.93 11.24 3.98
N VAL A 60 -12.44 10.32 4.79
CA VAL A 60 -13.11 9.11 4.30
C VAL A 60 -14.38 9.49 3.55
N ASP A 61 -15.25 10.32 4.11
CA ASP A 61 -16.47 10.80 3.46
C ASP A 61 -16.16 11.52 2.13
N PHE A 62 -15.12 12.36 2.12
CA PHE A 62 -14.66 13.02 0.90
C PHE A 62 -14.19 12.02 -0.16
N PHE A 63 -13.44 11.00 0.24
CA PHE A 63 -12.99 9.94 -0.69
C PHE A 63 -14.15 9.12 -1.20
N GLU A 64 -15.02 8.63 -0.31
CA GLU A 64 -16.19 7.78 -0.63
C GLU A 64 -17.25 8.54 -1.46
N SER A 65 -17.37 9.86 -1.28
CA SER A 65 -18.32 10.69 -2.04
C SER A 65 -18.13 10.59 -3.56
N ARG A 66 -16.93 10.22 -4.01
CA ARG A 66 -16.60 10.03 -5.45
C ARG A 66 -17.24 8.77 -6.04
N PHE A 67 -17.64 7.84 -5.19
CA PHE A 67 -18.18 6.53 -5.58
C PHE A 67 -19.66 6.36 -5.20
N LYS A 68 -20.40 7.48 -5.06
CA LYS A 68 -21.82 7.44 -4.76
C LYS A 68 -22.57 6.59 -5.78
N GLY A 69 -23.37 5.63 -5.28
CA GLY A 69 -24.16 4.73 -6.12
C GLY A 69 -23.40 3.50 -6.65
N LEU A 70 -22.10 3.37 -6.40
CA LEU A 70 -21.30 2.23 -6.88
C LEU A 70 -21.13 1.09 -5.87
N ASN A 71 -21.75 1.16 -4.69
CA ASN A 71 -21.63 0.14 -3.64
C ASN A 71 -20.16 -0.27 -3.33
N LYS A 72 -19.26 0.71 -3.25
CA LYS A 72 -17.86 0.47 -2.88
C LYS A 72 -17.79 -0.15 -1.48
N PRO A 73 -17.10 -1.29 -1.27
CA PRO A 73 -16.84 -1.80 0.07
C PRO A 73 -16.00 -0.80 0.88
N SER A 74 -16.25 -0.70 2.17
CA SER A 74 -15.41 0.08 3.10
C SER A 74 -13.99 -0.51 3.19
N GLU A 75 -13.03 0.27 3.68
CA GLU A 75 -11.67 -0.22 3.92
C GLU A 75 -11.67 -1.48 4.81
N GLY A 76 -12.47 -1.49 5.89
CA GLY A 76 -12.57 -2.63 6.79
C GLY A 76 -13.11 -3.87 6.10
N GLU A 77 -14.13 -3.74 5.24
CA GLU A 77 -14.68 -4.87 4.47
C GLU A 77 -13.68 -5.40 3.45
N ILE A 78 -12.85 -4.54 2.84
CA ILE A 78 -11.78 -4.97 1.93
C ILE A 78 -10.67 -5.67 2.71
N ALA A 79 -10.15 -5.03 3.76
CA ALA A 79 -9.04 -5.54 4.55
C ALA A 79 -9.36 -6.88 5.25
N ALA A 80 -10.60 -7.07 5.71
CA ALA A 80 -11.05 -8.32 6.32
C ALA A 80 -11.07 -9.52 5.35
N GLN A 81 -11.10 -9.29 4.04
CA GLN A 81 -11.02 -10.34 3.02
C GLN A 81 -9.58 -10.76 2.71
N MET A 82 -8.60 -10.01 3.20
CA MET A 82 -7.17 -10.23 2.91
C MET A 82 -6.58 -11.20 3.94
N ASN A 83 -6.40 -12.44 3.52
CA ASN A 83 -5.79 -13.50 4.33
C ASN A 83 -4.55 -14.04 3.61
N HIS A 84 -3.40 -13.42 3.87
CA HIS A 84 -2.13 -13.75 3.22
C HIS A 84 -0.97 -13.52 4.19
N PRO A 85 0.09 -14.36 4.21
CA PRO A 85 1.21 -14.20 5.16
C PRO A 85 1.92 -12.84 5.06
N ASN A 86 1.94 -12.23 3.88
CA ASN A 86 2.58 -10.95 3.63
C ASN A 86 1.57 -9.77 3.58
N ILE A 87 0.40 -9.93 4.17
CA ILE A 87 -0.57 -8.85 4.41
C ILE A 87 -0.90 -8.85 5.91
N ALA A 88 -0.90 -7.67 6.53
CA ALA A 88 -1.28 -7.54 7.92
C ALA A 88 -2.74 -7.95 8.12
N LYS A 89 -2.97 -8.93 8.99
CA LYS A 89 -4.30 -9.48 9.22
C LYS A 89 -5.19 -8.45 9.92
N THR A 90 -6.34 -8.17 9.33
CA THR A 90 -7.41 -7.42 10.01
C THR A 90 -8.14 -8.36 10.97
N LEU A 91 -8.12 -8.02 12.25
CA LEU A 91 -8.72 -8.79 13.32
C LEU A 91 -10.18 -8.40 13.54
N GLU A 92 -10.45 -7.10 13.41
CA GLU A 92 -11.78 -6.52 13.63
C GLU A 92 -11.89 -5.19 12.89
N PHE A 93 -13.09 -4.80 12.50
CA PHE A 93 -13.41 -3.46 12.03
C PHE A 93 -14.84 -3.08 12.45
N GLY A 94 -15.11 -1.78 12.54
CA GLY A 94 -16.42 -1.29 12.95
C GLY A 94 -16.49 0.22 13.09
N LEU A 95 -17.44 0.67 13.89
CA LEU A 95 -17.62 2.07 14.27
C LEU A 95 -17.33 2.24 15.77
N SER A 96 -16.62 3.29 16.11
CA SER A 96 -16.50 3.71 17.51
C SER A 96 -17.83 4.24 18.05
N THR A 97 -17.93 4.42 19.36
CA THR A 97 -19.08 5.10 20.01
C THR A 97 -19.29 6.52 19.48
N ARG A 98 -18.26 7.13 18.86
CA ARG A 98 -18.30 8.45 18.23
C ARG A 98 -18.58 8.39 16.72
N ASN A 99 -19.08 7.24 16.20
CA ASN A 99 -19.32 6.98 14.77
C ASN A 99 -18.06 7.07 13.87
N GLN A 100 -16.87 6.98 14.44
CA GLN A 100 -15.62 7.00 13.71
C GLN A 100 -15.27 5.56 13.26
N PRO A 101 -15.02 5.32 11.96
CA PRO A 101 -14.59 4.00 11.51
C PRO A 101 -13.24 3.63 12.12
N TYR A 102 -13.12 2.37 12.56
CA TYR A 102 -11.86 1.85 13.09
C TYR A 102 -11.57 0.46 12.54
N LEU A 103 -10.28 0.12 12.50
CA LEU A 103 -9.78 -1.20 12.22
C LEU A 103 -8.82 -1.63 13.33
N VAL A 104 -8.90 -2.89 13.73
CA VAL A 104 -7.93 -3.55 14.59
C VAL A 104 -7.18 -4.56 13.73
N MET A 105 -5.87 -4.50 13.74
CA MET A 105 -5.02 -5.38 12.93
C MET A 105 -3.90 -5.98 13.78
N GLU A 106 -3.32 -7.08 13.30
CA GLU A 106 -2.12 -7.61 13.90
C GLU A 106 -1.04 -6.52 13.97
N PHE A 107 -0.32 -6.49 15.07
CA PHE A 107 0.83 -5.61 15.21
C PHE A 107 2.05 -6.30 14.60
N VAL A 108 2.68 -5.64 13.63
CA VAL A 108 3.95 -6.06 13.05
C VAL A 108 5.06 -5.35 13.80
N ASP A 109 5.78 -6.06 14.66
CA ASP A 109 6.87 -5.49 15.45
C ASP A 109 8.14 -5.43 14.61
N GLY A 110 8.48 -4.22 14.17
CA GLY A 110 9.67 -3.97 13.37
C GLY A 110 9.58 -2.65 12.61
N PRO A 111 10.61 -2.32 11.82
CA PRO A 111 10.65 -1.05 11.09
C PRO A 111 9.75 -1.05 9.87
N GLY A 112 9.22 0.13 9.51
CA GLY A 112 8.63 0.35 8.20
C GLY A 112 9.70 0.33 7.10
N LEU A 113 9.36 -0.21 5.93
CA LEU A 113 10.27 -0.24 4.79
C LEU A 113 10.74 1.16 4.38
N GLN A 114 9.86 2.17 4.53
CA GLN A 114 10.18 3.57 4.29
C GLN A 114 11.34 4.06 5.17
N VAL A 115 11.37 3.68 6.45
CA VAL A 115 12.44 4.06 7.39
C VAL A 115 13.77 3.45 6.96
N LEU A 116 13.79 2.15 6.63
CA LEU A 116 15.00 1.46 6.17
C LEU A 116 15.60 2.12 4.91
N ILE A 117 14.76 2.59 3.99
CA ILE A 117 15.20 3.28 2.77
C ILE A 117 15.70 4.69 3.09
N GLN A 118 14.97 5.47 3.89
CA GLN A 118 15.32 6.85 4.24
C GLN A 118 16.62 6.93 5.05
N ASP A 119 16.79 6.01 6.00
CA ASP A 119 18.01 5.92 6.83
C ASP A 119 19.16 5.24 6.08
N ARG A 120 18.95 4.86 4.80
CA ARG A 120 19.94 4.24 3.92
C ARG A 120 20.59 3.01 4.56
N GLU A 121 19.79 2.15 5.18
CA GLU A 121 20.23 0.97 5.95
C GLU A 121 20.79 -0.15 5.05
N GLU A 122 21.84 0.18 4.27
CA GLU A 122 22.45 -0.71 3.26
C GLU A 122 22.86 -2.06 3.85
N GLU A 123 23.53 -2.04 5.01
CA GLU A 123 24.03 -3.25 5.68
C GLU A 123 22.88 -4.15 6.14
N LYS A 124 21.82 -3.57 6.70
CA LYS A 124 20.63 -4.34 7.14
C LYS A 124 19.86 -4.94 5.97
N LEU A 125 19.86 -4.27 4.83
CA LEU A 125 19.13 -4.70 3.63
C LEU A 125 19.95 -5.66 2.76
N ARG A 126 21.27 -5.79 3.00
CA ARG A 126 22.15 -6.65 2.22
C ARG A 126 21.65 -8.10 2.24
N GLY A 127 21.54 -8.71 1.07
CA GLY A 127 21.07 -10.09 0.91
C GLY A 127 19.57 -10.31 1.12
N LEU A 128 18.81 -9.34 1.65
CA LEU A 128 17.39 -9.50 1.97
C LEU A 128 16.45 -8.91 0.91
N ARG A 129 16.91 -7.94 0.11
CA ARG A 129 16.08 -7.16 -0.80
C ARG A 129 15.24 -8.00 -1.77
N LEU A 130 15.85 -9.05 -2.34
CA LEU A 130 15.14 -9.91 -3.31
C LEU A 130 14.00 -10.69 -2.64
N ASP A 131 14.24 -11.22 -1.45
CA ASP A 131 13.21 -11.96 -0.71
C ASP A 131 12.10 -11.01 -0.22
N MET A 132 12.45 -9.79 0.17
CA MET A 132 11.44 -8.74 0.45
C MET A 132 10.60 -8.44 -0.79
N ILE A 133 11.23 -8.25 -1.96
CA ILE A 133 10.53 -7.99 -3.24
C ILE A 133 9.60 -9.14 -3.59
N ARG A 134 10.02 -10.40 -3.41
CA ARG A 134 9.17 -11.58 -3.66
C ARG A 134 7.95 -11.58 -2.75
N GLN A 135 8.13 -11.36 -1.46
CA GLN A 135 7.04 -11.30 -0.48
C GLN A 135 6.05 -10.17 -0.78
N MET A 136 6.55 -8.99 -1.12
CA MET A 136 5.71 -7.86 -1.51
C MET A 136 4.96 -8.13 -2.82
N ALA A 137 5.61 -8.80 -3.78
CA ALA A 137 4.98 -9.20 -5.05
C ALA A 137 3.86 -10.22 -4.83
N ASP A 138 4.07 -11.22 -3.98
CA ASP A 138 3.06 -12.22 -3.63
C ASP A 138 1.85 -11.57 -2.94
N ALA A 139 2.08 -10.62 -2.02
CA ALA A 139 1.00 -9.86 -1.40
C ALA A 139 0.17 -9.09 -2.41
N LEU A 140 0.81 -8.35 -3.31
CA LEU A 140 0.11 -7.56 -4.32
C LEU A 140 -0.60 -8.44 -5.35
N GLN A 141 0.02 -9.55 -5.78
CA GLN A 141 -0.64 -10.55 -6.64
C GLN A 141 -1.93 -11.07 -5.99
N TYR A 142 -1.88 -11.35 -4.68
CA TYR A 142 -3.05 -11.81 -3.94
C TYR A 142 -4.17 -10.75 -3.94
N VAL A 143 -3.84 -9.47 -3.70
CA VAL A 143 -4.80 -8.35 -3.79
C VAL A 143 -5.45 -8.29 -5.18
N HIS A 144 -4.63 -8.41 -6.24
CA HIS A 144 -5.12 -8.38 -7.62
C HIS A 144 -6.01 -9.59 -7.96
N ARG A 145 -5.69 -10.79 -7.46
CA ARG A 145 -6.53 -12.00 -7.62
C ARG A 145 -7.85 -11.92 -6.86
N LYS A 146 -7.93 -11.07 -5.82
CA LYS A 146 -9.18 -10.71 -5.13
C LYS A 146 -9.97 -9.63 -5.86
N GLU A 147 -9.57 -9.29 -7.10
CA GLU A 147 -10.21 -8.29 -7.96
C GLU A 147 -10.21 -6.88 -7.34
N PHE A 148 -9.13 -6.49 -6.67
CA PHE A 148 -8.91 -5.15 -6.17
C PHE A 148 -7.71 -4.47 -6.85
N ILE A 149 -7.72 -3.13 -6.84
CA ILE A 149 -6.60 -2.25 -7.17
C ILE A 149 -6.23 -1.54 -5.88
N HIS A 150 -4.99 -1.68 -5.42
CA HIS A 150 -4.55 -1.12 -4.15
C HIS A 150 -4.43 0.41 -4.16
N ARG A 151 -3.87 0.98 -5.24
CA ARG A 151 -3.73 2.41 -5.55
C ARG A 151 -2.78 3.22 -4.67
N ASP A 152 -2.20 2.64 -3.65
CA ASP A 152 -1.20 3.29 -2.79
C ASP A 152 -0.03 2.37 -2.42
N ILE A 153 0.51 1.65 -3.41
CA ILE A 153 1.72 0.86 -3.21
C ILE A 153 2.93 1.80 -3.11
N CYS A 154 3.52 1.84 -1.92
CA CYS A 154 4.73 2.61 -1.63
C CYS A 154 5.42 2.04 -0.39
N PRO A 155 6.70 2.34 -0.13
CA PRO A 155 7.44 1.79 1.02
C PRO A 155 6.78 2.04 2.38
N ARG A 156 6.03 3.13 2.53
CA ARG A 156 5.31 3.47 3.78
C ARG A 156 4.26 2.42 4.15
N ASN A 157 3.70 1.74 3.16
CA ASN A 157 2.62 0.76 3.36
C ASN A 157 3.16 -0.67 3.51
N PHE A 158 4.47 -0.83 3.75
CA PHE A 158 5.10 -2.12 4.07
C PHE A 158 5.81 -2.04 5.42
N MET A 159 5.49 -3.00 6.29
CA MET A 159 6.16 -3.20 7.58
C MET A 159 7.01 -4.46 7.54
N CYS A 160 8.20 -4.40 8.12
CA CYS A 160 9.08 -5.54 8.25
C CYS A 160 9.01 -6.12 9.67
N SER A 161 9.30 -7.42 9.83
CA SER A 161 9.60 -7.99 11.14
C SER A 161 10.92 -7.45 11.69
N LEU A 162 11.18 -7.60 13.00
CA LEU A 162 12.44 -7.16 13.63
C LEU A 162 13.69 -7.78 12.98
N ASP A 163 13.60 -9.03 12.55
CA ASP A 163 14.70 -9.74 11.87
C ASP A 163 14.75 -9.47 10.36
N LEU A 164 13.87 -8.61 9.83
CA LEU A 164 13.70 -8.23 8.44
C LEU A 164 13.39 -9.38 7.47
N LYS A 165 13.05 -10.57 7.97
CA LYS A 165 12.75 -11.74 7.13
C LYS A 165 11.33 -11.79 6.62
N THR A 166 10.42 -11.07 7.25
CA THR A 166 9.01 -10.99 6.84
C THR A 166 8.63 -9.55 6.50
N VAL A 167 7.94 -9.36 5.38
CA VAL A 167 7.38 -8.08 4.98
C VAL A 167 5.87 -8.21 4.84
N LYS A 168 5.11 -7.25 5.37
CA LYS A 168 3.65 -7.23 5.30
C LYS A 168 3.12 -5.90 4.78
N LEU A 169 2.18 -5.97 3.84
CA LEU A 169 1.36 -4.85 3.37
C LEU A 169 0.32 -4.49 4.43
N ILE A 170 0.11 -3.19 4.73
CA ILE A 170 -0.62 -2.75 5.93
C ILE A 170 -1.82 -1.82 5.72
N ASP A 171 -2.04 -1.26 4.57
CA ASP A 171 -3.06 -0.20 4.35
C ASP A 171 -3.89 -0.43 3.08
N PHE A 172 -5.23 -0.37 3.22
CA PHE A 172 -6.19 -0.53 2.13
C PHE A 172 -7.12 0.69 1.96
N GLY A 173 -6.79 1.83 2.57
CA GLY A 173 -7.64 3.02 2.61
C GLY A 173 -7.97 3.63 1.24
N LEU A 174 -7.16 3.39 0.22
CA LEU A 174 -7.38 3.87 -1.15
C LEU A 174 -7.75 2.76 -2.15
N THR A 175 -7.94 1.53 -1.65
CA THR A 175 -8.22 0.36 -2.47
C THR A 175 -9.61 0.42 -3.09
N LEU A 176 -9.70 0.04 -4.36
CA LEU A 176 -10.94 0.01 -5.15
C LEU A 176 -11.15 -1.37 -5.79
N PRO A 177 -12.41 -1.79 -5.99
CA PRO A 177 -12.71 -2.95 -6.83
C PRO A 177 -12.18 -2.76 -8.27
N ALA A 178 -11.59 -3.83 -8.83
CA ALA A 178 -11.05 -3.84 -10.20
C ALA A 178 -12.17 -4.05 -11.23
N THR A 179 -13.22 -3.23 -11.18
CA THR A 179 -14.33 -3.28 -12.13
C THR A 179 -14.42 -1.99 -12.93
N LYS A 180 -15.01 -2.06 -14.14
CA LYS A 180 -15.13 -0.92 -15.05
C LYS A 180 -15.70 0.33 -14.39
N ALA A 181 -16.63 0.18 -13.44
CA ALA A 181 -17.27 1.30 -12.74
C ALA A 181 -16.27 2.11 -11.88
N PHE A 182 -15.21 1.48 -11.35
CA PHE A 182 -14.18 2.13 -10.53
C PHE A 182 -12.93 2.52 -11.31
N MET A 183 -12.77 2.02 -12.54
CA MET A 183 -11.61 2.27 -13.40
C MET A 183 -11.75 3.55 -14.24
N VAL A 184 -12.76 4.35 -13.99
CA VAL A 184 -13.06 5.58 -14.75
C VAL A 184 -12.03 6.68 -14.48
N PRO A 185 -11.87 7.63 -15.43
CA PRO A 185 -11.01 8.81 -15.28
C PRO A 185 -11.40 9.69 -14.07
N GLY A 186 -10.45 10.46 -13.55
CA GLY A 186 -10.72 11.56 -12.61
C GLY A 186 -10.23 11.34 -11.19
N ASN A 187 -10.00 10.11 -10.75
CA ASN A 187 -9.58 9.84 -9.38
C ASN A 187 -8.04 9.91 -9.23
N ARG A 188 -7.54 11.06 -8.77
CA ARG A 188 -6.11 11.27 -8.47
C ARG A 188 -5.88 11.11 -6.97
N THR A 189 -5.61 9.89 -6.53
CA THR A 189 -5.29 9.53 -5.14
C THR A 189 -4.09 8.59 -5.09
N GLY A 190 -3.34 8.63 -4.01
CA GLY A 190 -2.13 7.85 -3.77
C GLY A 190 -0.97 8.73 -3.30
N THR A 191 0.17 8.13 -3.04
CA THR A 191 1.41 8.79 -2.64
C THR A 191 2.10 9.39 -3.89
N PRO A 192 2.24 10.74 -4.00
CA PRO A 192 2.61 11.41 -5.26
C PRO A 192 3.83 10.84 -5.97
N LEU A 193 4.93 10.57 -5.23
CA LEU A 193 6.19 10.07 -5.80
C LEU A 193 6.07 8.66 -6.41
N TYR A 194 5.02 7.90 -6.07
CA TYR A 194 4.81 6.52 -6.52
C TYR A 194 3.62 6.37 -7.47
N MET A 195 2.89 7.47 -7.73
CA MET A 195 1.72 7.43 -8.62
C MET A 195 2.10 7.12 -10.06
N ALA A 196 1.37 6.21 -10.66
CA ALA A 196 1.45 5.96 -12.10
C ALA A 196 1.00 7.20 -12.91
N PRO A 197 1.59 7.44 -14.10
CA PRO A 197 1.28 8.61 -14.93
C PRO A 197 -0.21 8.77 -15.25
N GLU A 198 -0.92 7.68 -15.51
CA GLU A 198 -2.35 7.68 -15.81
C GLU A 198 -3.21 8.17 -14.63
N ILE A 199 -2.80 7.90 -13.38
CA ILE A 199 -3.45 8.48 -12.18
C ILE A 199 -3.22 9.99 -12.14
N VAL A 200 -1.98 10.42 -12.34
CA VAL A 200 -1.59 11.83 -12.31
C VAL A 200 -2.33 12.62 -13.40
N ARG A 201 -2.46 12.04 -14.58
CA ARG A 201 -3.17 12.60 -15.74
C ARG A 201 -4.68 12.40 -15.70
N ARG A 202 -5.21 11.79 -14.62
CA ARG A 202 -6.66 11.51 -14.45
C ARG A 202 -7.26 10.71 -15.61
N ARG A 203 -6.50 9.76 -16.16
CA ARG A 203 -6.96 8.82 -17.20
C ARG A 203 -7.69 7.63 -16.56
N ALA A 204 -8.28 6.77 -17.39
CA ALA A 204 -8.78 5.47 -16.96
C ALA A 204 -7.62 4.63 -16.39
N THR A 205 -7.90 3.85 -15.35
CA THR A 205 -6.89 3.09 -14.60
C THR A 205 -7.33 1.65 -14.45
N ASP A 206 -6.37 0.72 -14.38
CA ASP A 206 -6.57 -0.67 -14.02
C ASP A 206 -5.51 -1.13 -13.01
N GLN A 207 -5.36 -2.44 -12.79
CA GLN A 207 -4.38 -2.99 -11.85
C GLN A 207 -2.92 -2.65 -12.20
N ARG A 208 -2.64 -2.25 -13.45
CA ARG A 208 -1.29 -1.86 -13.88
C ARG A 208 -0.77 -0.58 -13.22
N VAL A 209 -1.64 0.24 -12.59
CA VAL A 209 -1.19 1.37 -11.76
C VAL A 209 -0.39 0.89 -10.56
N ASP A 210 -0.80 -0.24 -9.96
CA ASP A 210 -0.08 -0.83 -8.85
C ASP A 210 1.25 -1.44 -9.28
N ILE A 211 1.34 -1.97 -10.50
CA ILE A 211 2.60 -2.49 -11.07
C ILE A 211 3.64 -1.37 -11.20
N PHE A 212 3.22 -0.20 -11.67
CA PHE A 212 4.10 0.97 -11.73
C PHE A 212 4.59 1.36 -10.33
N SER A 213 3.67 1.53 -9.39
CA SER A 213 3.97 1.92 -8.00
C SER A 213 4.84 0.88 -7.29
N PHE A 214 4.60 -0.41 -7.59
CA PHE A 214 5.39 -1.52 -7.08
C PHE A 214 6.82 -1.52 -7.64
N SER A 215 6.97 -1.34 -8.95
CA SER A 215 8.28 -1.25 -9.60
C SER A 215 9.07 -0.04 -9.10
N MET A 216 8.39 1.09 -8.86
CA MET A 216 8.97 2.26 -8.20
C MET A 216 9.47 1.93 -6.79
N THR A 217 8.66 1.18 -6.02
CA THR A 217 9.03 0.73 -4.66
C THR A 217 10.24 -0.20 -4.69
N CYS A 218 10.27 -1.16 -5.63
CA CYS A 218 11.39 -2.07 -5.82
C CYS A 218 12.68 -1.33 -6.22
N TYR A 219 12.57 -0.40 -7.17
CA TYR A 219 13.70 0.44 -7.58
C TYR A 219 14.27 1.20 -6.38
N HIS A 220 13.40 1.87 -5.61
CA HIS A 220 13.79 2.64 -4.42
C HIS A 220 14.42 1.74 -3.34
N LEU A 221 13.89 0.55 -3.10
CA LEU A 221 14.47 -0.42 -2.16
C LEU A 221 15.87 -0.91 -2.58
N ILE A 222 16.09 -1.14 -3.87
CA ILE A 222 17.37 -1.62 -4.38
C ILE A 222 18.42 -0.53 -4.38
N THR A 223 18.09 0.66 -4.84
CA THR A 223 19.05 1.74 -5.08
C THR A 223 19.17 2.72 -3.92
N LEU A 224 18.17 2.78 -3.04
CA LEU A 224 17.95 3.83 -2.02
C LEU A 224 17.81 5.22 -2.64
N GLU A 225 17.47 5.28 -3.93
CA GLU A 225 17.21 6.49 -4.71
C GLU A 225 15.96 6.29 -5.57
N LEU A 226 15.31 7.38 -5.94
CA LEU A 226 14.20 7.35 -6.89
C LEU A 226 14.72 7.35 -8.34
N PRO A 227 13.99 6.73 -9.29
CA PRO A 227 14.40 6.67 -10.71
C PRO A 227 14.37 8.03 -11.41
N TRP A 228 13.65 8.99 -10.87
CA TRP A 228 13.69 10.40 -11.30
C TRP A 228 14.29 11.24 -10.19
N GLN A 229 15.35 11.98 -10.50
CA GLN A 229 15.90 12.96 -9.56
C GLN A 229 14.92 14.14 -9.46
N MET A 230 14.43 14.36 -8.27
CA MET A 230 13.41 15.37 -8.03
C MET A 230 13.86 16.40 -7.01
N SER A 231 13.74 17.67 -7.38
CA SER A 231 13.92 18.80 -6.47
C SER A 231 12.65 19.08 -5.64
N ASP A 232 11.54 18.41 -5.94
CA ASP A 232 10.23 18.66 -5.36
C ASP A 232 9.52 17.33 -5.03
N THR A 233 9.06 17.19 -3.79
CA THR A 233 8.30 16.03 -3.31
C THR A 233 6.79 16.20 -3.47
N THR A 234 6.33 17.27 -4.11
CA THR A 234 4.92 17.56 -4.34
C THR A 234 4.33 16.74 -5.49
N GLY A 235 3.03 16.87 -5.69
CA GLY A 235 2.35 16.23 -6.83
C GLY A 235 2.89 16.65 -8.21
N LYS A 236 3.72 17.71 -8.32
CA LYS A 236 4.40 18.09 -9.56
C LYS A 236 5.49 17.10 -9.94
N ALA A 237 6.16 16.52 -8.96
CA ALA A 237 7.17 15.50 -9.18
C ALA A 237 6.64 14.32 -10.02
N ALA A 238 5.43 13.86 -9.74
CA ALA A 238 4.79 12.78 -10.48
C ALA A 238 4.51 13.13 -11.97
N LEU A 239 4.53 14.40 -12.35
CA LEU A 239 4.39 14.82 -13.76
C LEU A 239 5.60 14.45 -14.62
N HIS A 240 6.75 14.18 -14.01
CA HIS A 240 7.96 13.74 -14.72
C HIS A 240 7.91 12.29 -15.17
N HIS A 241 7.03 11.46 -14.56
CA HIS A 241 6.97 10.02 -14.82
C HIS A 241 6.60 9.66 -16.28
N ASP A 242 5.97 10.58 -17.03
CA ASP A 242 5.64 10.40 -18.46
C ASP A 242 6.29 11.41 -19.40
N THR A 243 7.14 12.30 -18.86
CA THR A 243 7.82 13.34 -19.65
C THR A 243 9.32 13.08 -19.83
N SER A 244 9.90 12.22 -18.98
CA SER A 244 11.30 11.81 -19.06
C SER A 244 11.45 10.33 -18.73
N PRO A 245 12.44 9.63 -19.31
CA PRO A 245 12.70 8.24 -18.95
C PRO A 245 13.20 8.14 -17.51
N PRO A 246 12.90 7.02 -16.80
CA PRO A 246 13.53 6.74 -15.54
C PRO A 246 15.02 6.46 -15.75
N ARG A 247 15.86 6.83 -14.76
CA ARG A 247 17.26 6.44 -14.73
C ARG A 247 17.38 4.93 -14.73
N ASP A 248 18.27 4.36 -15.56
CA ASP A 248 18.48 2.92 -15.58
C ASP A 248 19.00 2.44 -14.22
N ILE A 249 18.35 1.43 -13.65
CA ILE A 249 18.71 0.87 -12.35
C ILE A 249 20.16 0.32 -12.34
N LEU A 250 20.66 -0.15 -13.51
CA LEU A 250 22.02 -0.65 -13.68
C LEU A 250 23.09 0.44 -13.65
N GLU A 251 22.74 1.71 -13.83
CA GLU A 251 23.68 2.82 -13.60
C GLU A 251 24.04 2.95 -12.11
N LEU A 252 23.08 2.66 -11.22
CA LEU A 252 23.28 2.72 -9.77
C LEU A 252 23.74 1.39 -9.18
N ARG A 253 23.32 0.30 -9.77
CA ARG A 253 23.63 -1.08 -9.32
C ARG A 253 24.11 -1.94 -10.52
N PRO A 254 25.34 -1.74 -11.02
CA PRO A 254 25.85 -2.43 -12.24
C PRO A 254 25.86 -3.96 -12.12
N ASN A 255 25.99 -4.48 -10.90
CA ASN A 255 26.03 -5.91 -10.61
C ASN A 255 24.65 -6.52 -10.28
N LEU A 256 23.57 -5.75 -10.41
CA LEU A 256 22.23 -6.27 -10.19
C LEU A 256 21.88 -7.34 -11.21
N ASP A 257 21.20 -8.39 -10.77
CA ASP A 257 20.68 -9.43 -11.67
C ASP A 257 19.88 -8.81 -12.83
N ARG A 258 20.22 -9.21 -14.05
CA ARG A 258 19.65 -8.62 -15.28
C ARG A 258 18.15 -8.85 -15.40
N ASN A 259 17.65 -10.01 -14.98
CA ASN A 259 16.21 -10.30 -15.03
C ASN A 259 15.45 -9.43 -14.05
N LEU A 260 15.99 -9.23 -12.83
CA LEU A 260 15.41 -8.34 -11.83
C LEU A 260 15.41 -6.89 -12.33
N ALA A 261 16.55 -6.41 -12.86
CA ALA A 261 16.66 -5.07 -13.44
C ALA A 261 15.65 -4.84 -14.56
N THR A 262 15.63 -5.73 -15.55
CA THR A 262 14.72 -5.64 -16.72
C THR A 262 13.26 -5.66 -16.28
N THR A 263 12.89 -6.52 -15.32
CA THR A 263 11.51 -6.64 -14.84
C THR A 263 11.07 -5.35 -14.14
N ILE A 264 11.91 -4.78 -13.26
CA ILE A 264 11.60 -3.52 -12.58
C ILE A 264 11.46 -2.39 -13.59
N MET A 265 12.40 -2.25 -14.52
CA MET A 265 12.36 -1.19 -15.54
C MET A 265 11.17 -1.34 -16.51
N ALA A 266 10.75 -2.56 -16.81
CA ALA A 266 9.53 -2.81 -17.59
C ALA A 266 8.26 -2.36 -16.86
N GLY A 267 8.21 -2.51 -15.53
CA GLY A 267 7.09 -2.01 -14.72
C GLY A 267 7.02 -0.49 -14.62
N LEU A 268 8.13 0.22 -14.87
CA LEU A 268 8.21 1.70 -14.86
C LEU A 268 7.83 2.36 -16.21
N LYS A 269 7.41 1.59 -17.21
CA LYS A 269 6.94 2.17 -18.48
C LYS A 269 5.76 3.12 -18.24
N ALA A 270 5.85 4.32 -18.81
CA ALA A 270 4.82 5.35 -18.64
C ALA A 270 3.49 4.94 -19.27
N ASN A 271 3.55 4.32 -20.47
CA ASN A 271 2.38 3.79 -21.14
C ASN A 271 1.98 2.43 -20.53
N PRO A 272 0.76 2.28 -19.96
CA PRO A 272 0.31 1.01 -19.40
C PRO A 272 0.34 -0.18 -20.38
N GLU A 273 0.15 0.07 -21.70
CA GLU A 273 0.17 -0.98 -22.72
C GLU A 273 1.58 -1.55 -22.99
N GLU A 274 2.62 -0.79 -22.66
CA GLU A 274 4.02 -1.20 -22.74
C GLU A 274 4.56 -1.78 -21.44
N ARG A 275 3.77 -1.65 -20.36
CA ARG A 275 4.10 -2.13 -19.02
C ARG A 275 3.83 -3.61 -18.91
N LEU A 276 4.39 -4.26 -17.88
CA LEU A 276 4.01 -5.64 -17.52
C LEU A 276 2.48 -5.72 -17.36
N PRO A 277 1.83 -6.77 -17.94
CA PRO A 277 0.37 -6.85 -17.96
C PRO A 277 -0.24 -7.13 -16.59
N ASP A 278 0.45 -7.88 -15.75
CA ASP A 278 -0.03 -8.33 -14.44
C ASP A 278 1.13 -8.66 -13.48
N MET A 279 0.81 -8.92 -12.22
CA MET A 279 1.80 -9.32 -11.21
C MET A 279 2.34 -10.76 -11.45
N ASP A 280 1.62 -11.61 -12.18
CA ASP A 280 2.14 -12.92 -12.58
C ASP A 280 3.33 -12.75 -13.53
N ALA A 281 3.28 -11.79 -14.46
CA ALA A 281 4.40 -11.46 -15.33
C ALA A 281 5.61 -10.91 -14.56
N PHE A 282 5.37 -10.05 -13.56
CA PHE A 282 6.43 -9.54 -12.67
C PHE A 282 7.11 -10.71 -11.93
N ILE A 283 6.35 -11.56 -11.26
CA ILE A 283 6.86 -12.70 -10.49
C ILE A 283 7.62 -13.69 -11.40
N ARG A 284 7.11 -13.97 -12.60
CA ARG A 284 7.85 -14.79 -13.60
C ARG A 284 9.18 -14.17 -13.97
N GLY A 285 9.21 -12.84 -14.18
CA GLY A 285 10.41 -12.11 -14.56
C GLY A 285 11.53 -12.19 -13.52
N ILE A 286 11.20 -12.24 -12.24
CA ILE A 286 12.18 -12.31 -11.14
C ILE A 286 12.43 -13.73 -10.60
N ARG A 287 11.78 -14.76 -11.15
CA ARG A 287 11.81 -16.14 -10.59
C ARG A 287 13.23 -16.69 -10.44
N GLY A 288 14.07 -16.50 -11.45
CA GLY A 288 15.46 -16.97 -11.48
C GLY A 288 16.48 -15.95 -10.96
N ALA A 289 16.03 -14.77 -10.55
CA ALA A 289 16.93 -13.71 -10.13
C ALA A 289 17.72 -14.10 -8.89
N LYS A 290 18.96 -13.61 -8.81
CA LYS A 290 19.86 -13.76 -7.66
C LYS A 290 20.34 -12.38 -7.25
N LEU A 291 20.41 -12.13 -5.95
CA LEU A 291 21.19 -10.99 -5.46
C LEU A 291 22.63 -11.45 -5.30
N SER A 292 23.53 -10.74 -5.96
CA SER A 292 24.95 -10.84 -5.59
C SER A 292 25.11 -10.33 -4.17
N PRO A 293 25.94 -10.97 -3.35
CA PRO A 293 26.16 -10.60 -1.95
C PRO A 293 26.66 -9.15 -1.78
#